data_138bb59c6ea671eee540dbfbcfa8473a
#
_entry.id   138bb59c6ea671eee540dbfbcfa8473a
#
_cell.length_a   1.000
_cell.length_b   1.000
_cell.length_c   1.000
_cell.angle_alpha   90.00
_cell.angle_beta   90.00
_cell.angle_gamma   90.00
#
_symmetry.space_group_name_H-M   'P 1'
#
loop_
_entity.id
_entity.type
_entity.pdbx_description
1 polymer ?
#
loop_
_entity_poly.entity_id
_entity_poly.type
_entity_poly.pdbx_seq_one_letter_code
_entity_poly.pdbx_strand_id
1 'polypeptide(L)'
;EIWGRIRRLLRDRGFDITPLRDLIRRTVDEQAIRSSNRELYAVTYSLTEKHPLVVDIKEVPEGEICDMLMASAYLIGFKQEKLGGKYYMDGGRVNNVPVDVLIDRGYEDIIVLRIYGYGVDTERRLQVPEGVNLYHVAPRQDLGGILEFDRKKARKNMLLGYFDAMRMLYGLEGRIYYLDAP
;
A
#
# COMPACT_ATOMS: atom_id res chain seq x y z
N GLU A 1 12.97 -2.12 28.09
CA GLU A 1 12.73 -2.65 26.75
C GLU A 1 12.86 -1.57 25.64
N ILE A 2 12.31 -0.35 25.80
CA ILE A 2 12.35 0.73 24.83
C ILE A 2 13.78 1.14 24.48
N TRP A 3 14.66 1.33 25.47
CA TRP A 3 16.07 1.68 25.26
C TRP A 3 16.86 0.60 24.53
N GLY A 4 16.52 -0.67 24.69
CA GLY A 4 17.13 -1.77 23.95
C GLY A 4 16.73 -1.77 22.46
N ARG A 5 15.49 -1.37 22.15
CA ARG A 5 15.00 -1.20 20.77
C ARG A 5 15.64 0.01 20.09
N ILE A 6 15.73 1.13 20.77
CA ILE A 6 16.39 2.34 20.26
C ILE A 6 17.88 2.10 20.00
N ARG A 7 18.59 1.42 20.92
CA ARG A 7 20.00 1.04 20.70
C ARG A 7 20.20 0.11 19.49
N ARG A 8 19.30 -0.87 19.29
CA ARG A 8 19.32 -1.73 18.08
C ARG A 8 19.08 -0.89 16.82
N LEU A 9 18.05 -0.04 16.82
CA LEU A 9 17.73 0.84 15.71
C LEU A 9 18.94 1.69 15.29
N LEU A 10 19.64 2.30 16.26
CA LEU A 10 20.82 3.12 16.01
C LEU A 10 22.03 2.30 15.54
N ARG A 11 22.20 1.09 16.08
CA ARG A 11 23.29 0.18 15.70
C ARG A 11 23.09 -0.38 14.32
N ASP A 12 21.85 -0.79 13.99
CA ASP A 12 21.52 -1.53 12.78
C ASP A 12 21.09 -0.59 11.63
N ARG A 13 21.17 0.73 11.84
CA ARG A 13 20.83 1.78 10.86
C ARG A 13 19.41 1.66 10.28
N GLY A 14 18.44 1.24 11.10
CA GLY A 14 17.03 1.15 10.72
C GLY A 14 16.30 -0.02 11.36
N PHE A 15 14.98 -0.07 11.15
CA PHE A 15 14.15 -1.18 11.60
C PHE A 15 14.43 -2.43 10.77
N ASP A 16 14.50 -3.57 11.44
CA ASP A 16 14.64 -4.86 10.80
C ASP A 16 13.41 -5.18 9.94
N ILE A 17 13.63 -5.48 8.67
CA ILE A 17 12.60 -5.79 7.68
C ILE A 17 12.35 -7.30 7.51
N THR A 18 13.15 -8.14 8.18
CA THR A 18 13.04 -9.60 8.05
C THR A 18 11.62 -10.11 8.33
N PRO A 19 10.91 -9.66 9.40
CA PRO A 19 9.56 -10.14 9.65
C PRO A 19 8.56 -9.81 8.53
N LEU A 20 8.68 -8.62 7.92
CA LEU A 20 7.83 -8.22 6.79
C LEU A 20 8.16 -9.02 5.54
N ARG A 21 9.44 -9.19 5.24
CA ARG A 21 9.91 -10.02 4.11
C ARG A 21 9.41 -11.46 4.23
N ASP A 22 9.53 -12.05 5.41
CA ASP A 22 9.08 -13.41 5.68
C ASP A 22 7.55 -13.54 5.57
N LEU A 23 6.82 -12.51 5.98
CA LEU A 23 5.36 -12.46 5.81
C LEU A 23 5.01 -12.45 4.32
N ILE A 24 5.60 -11.56 3.53
CA ILE A 24 5.36 -11.47 2.08
C ILE A 24 5.67 -12.82 1.42
N ARG A 25 6.83 -13.40 1.68
CA ARG A 25 7.24 -14.69 1.10
C ARG A 25 6.31 -15.86 1.46
N ARG A 26 5.70 -15.83 2.64
CA ARG A 26 4.76 -16.89 3.06
C ARG A 26 3.34 -16.71 2.51
N THR A 27 2.95 -15.49 2.19
CA THR A 27 1.58 -15.16 1.79
C THR A 27 1.42 -14.95 0.28
N VAL A 28 2.50 -14.60 -0.41
CA VAL A 28 2.48 -14.35 -1.85
C VAL A 28 2.74 -15.65 -2.60
N ASP A 29 1.78 -16.04 -3.41
CA ASP A 29 1.90 -17.12 -4.38
C ASP A 29 2.25 -16.53 -5.76
N GLU A 30 3.52 -16.58 -6.11
CA GLU A 30 4.02 -16.02 -7.36
C GLU A 30 3.40 -16.68 -8.59
N GLN A 31 3.21 -18.01 -8.54
CA GLN A 31 2.62 -18.76 -9.64
C GLN A 31 1.16 -18.35 -9.87
N ALA A 32 0.40 -18.17 -8.79
CA ALA A 32 -0.97 -17.70 -8.85
C ALA A 32 -1.06 -16.29 -9.44
N ILE A 33 -0.13 -15.39 -9.10
CA ILE A 33 -0.08 -14.03 -9.68
C ILE A 33 0.20 -14.12 -11.18
N ARG A 34 1.20 -14.89 -11.59
CA ARG A 34 1.60 -14.97 -13.01
C ARG A 34 0.54 -15.63 -13.88
N SER A 35 -0.17 -16.63 -13.36
CA SER A 35 -1.23 -17.34 -14.09
C SER A 35 -2.57 -16.60 -14.09
N SER A 36 -2.74 -15.60 -13.22
CA SER A 36 -3.96 -14.78 -13.18
C SER A 36 -4.13 -14.00 -14.49
N ASN A 37 -5.38 -13.81 -14.92
CA ASN A 37 -5.72 -12.88 -16.00
C ASN A 37 -5.82 -11.42 -15.56
N ARG A 38 -5.62 -11.14 -14.25
CA ARG A 38 -5.65 -9.78 -13.67
C ARG A 38 -4.26 -9.15 -13.78
N GLU A 39 -4.23 -7.84 -13.95
CA GLU A 39 -3.03 -7.03 -13.85
C GLU A 39 -2.75 -6.63 -12.41
N LEU A 40 -1.47 -6.46 -12.08
CA LEU A 40 -1.03 -6.02 -10.76
C LEU A 40 0.15 -5.07 -10.92
N TYR A 41 -0.03 -3.85 -10.47
CA TYR A 41 1.01 -2.82 -10.52
C TYR A 41 1.45 -2.43 -9.12
N ALA A 42 2.74 -2.15 -8.95
CA ALA A 42 3.30 -1.59 -7.74
C ALA A 42 4.05 -0.30 -8.07
N VAL A 43 3.93 0.68 -7.18
CA VAL A 43 4.70 1.93 -7.28
C VAL A 43 5.83 1.88 -6.26
N THR A 44 7.03 2.24 -6.68
CA THR A 44 8.21 2.38 -5.82
C THR A 44 9.09 3.52 -6.33
N TYR A 45 10.09 3.91 -5.56
CA TYR A 45 11.12 4.84 -6.00
C TYR A 45 12.48 4.16 -5.96
N SER A 46 13.16 4.08 -7.11
CA SER A 46 14.53 3.58 -7.16
C SER A 46 15.50 4.63 -6.60
N LEU A 47 16.11 4.35 -5.46
CA LEU A 47 17.17 5.19 -4.89
C LEU A 47 18.46 5.09 -5.71
N THR A 48 18.68 3.94 -6.35
CA THR A 48 19.86 3.69 -7.19
C THR A 48 19.79 4.49 -8.49
N GLU A 49 18.63 4.47 -9.15
CA GLU A 49 18.41 5.11 -10.45
C GLU A 49 17.82 6.53 -10.33
N LYS A 50 17.37 6.90 -9.12
CA LYS A 50 16.85 8.22 -8.76
C LYS A 50 15.58 8.63 -9.51
N HIS A 51 14.68 7.70 -9.76
CA HIS A 51 13.38 7.98 -10.38
C HIS A 51 12.26 7.09 -9.83
N PRO A 52 10.98 7.55 -9.92
CA PRO A 52 9.84 6.71 -9.60
C PRO A 52 9.69 5.59 -10.63
N LEU A 53 9.20 4.45 -10.15
CA LEU A 53 8.91 3.27 -10.96
C LEU A 53 7.46 2.85 -10.76
N VAL A 54 6.76 2.63 -11.84
CA VAL A 54 5.52 1.86 -11.89
C VAL A 54 5.86 0.50 -12.49
N VAL A 55 5.73 -0.52 -11.69
CA VAL A 55 6.17 -1.88 -12.05
C VAL A 55 4.94 -2.74 -12.33
N ASP A 56 4.85 -3.30 -13.52
CA ASP A 56 3.97 -4.44 -13.76
C ASP A 56 4.60 -5.66 -13.07
N ILE A 57 3.90 -6.17 -12.07
CA ILE A 57 4.42 -7.26 -11.23
C ILE A 57 4.61 -8.55 -12.04
N LYS A 58 3.85 -8.73 -13.11
CA LYS A 58 4.00 -9.92 -13.97
C LYS A 58 5.23 -9.89 -14.86
N GLU A 59 5.73 -8.69 -15.17
CA GLU A 59 6.96 -8.50 -15.97
C GLU A 59 8.23 -8.61 -15.11
N VAL A 60 8.09 -8.70 -13.78
CA VAL A 60 9.21 -8.90 -12.87
C VAL A 60 9.81 -10.30 -13.08
N PRO A 61 11.15 -10.47 -13.10
CA PRO A 61 11.80 -11.78 -13.23
C PRO A 61 11.26 -12.80 -12.22
N GLU A 62 11.29 -14.07 -12.61
CA GLU A 62 10.85 -15.17 -11.73
C GLU A 62 11.66 -15.20 -10.44
N GLY A 63 10.97 -15.33 -9.31
CA GLY A 63 11.57 -15.31 -7.97
C GLY A 63 11.74 -13.91 -7.36
N GLU A 64 11.50 -12.82 -8.11
CA GLU A 64 11.73 -11.45 -7.65
C GLU A 64 10.44 -10.68 -7.28
N ILE A 65 9.24 -11.26 -7.45
CA ILE A 65 7.98 -10.60 -7.12
C ILE A 65 7.94 -10.16 -5.66
N CYS A 66 8.36 -11.03 -4.73
CA CYS A 66 8.37 -10.69 -3.30
C CYS A 66 9.30 -9.51 -3.00
N ASP A 67 10.44 -9.43 -3.66
CA ASP A 67 11.39 -8.33 -3.49
C ASP A 67 10.81 -7.02 -4.07
N MET A 68 10.08 -7.07 -5.18
CA MET A 68 9.44 -5.89 -5.76
C MET A 68 8.26 -5.40 -4.92
N LEU A 69 7.45 -6.29 -4.36
CA LEU A 69 6.42 -5.93 -3.39
C LEU A 69 7.02 -5.32 -2.11
N MET A 70 8.16 -5.87 -1.67
CA MET A 70 8.92 -5.30 -0.56
C MET A 70 9.46 -3.90 -0.90
N ALA A 71 9.94 -3.67 -2.13
CA ALA A 71 10.41 -2.37 -2.61
C ALA A 71 9.30 -1.30 -2.54
N SER A 72 8.07 -1.67 -2.89
CA SER A 72 6.90 -0.78 -2.81
C SER A 72 6.51 -0.41 -1.36
N ALA A 73 6.85 -1.25 -0.39
CA ALA A 73 6.56 -1.05 1.03
C ALA A 73 7.79 -0.59 1.85
N TYR A 74 8.86 -0.16 1.21
CA TYR A 74 10.14 0.16 1.86
C TYR A 74 10.12 1.53 2.53
N LEU A 75 9.56 1.63 3.73
CA LEU A 75 9.39 2.87 4.46
C LEU A 75 10.73 3.50 4.88
N ILE A 76 10.72 4.83 5.04
CA ILE A 76 11.83 5.55 5.68
C ILE A 76 11.99 5.05 7.12
N GLY A 77 13.23 4.75 7.49
CA GLY A 77 13.56 4.19 8.80
C GLY A 77 13.71 2.67 8.79
N PHE A 78 13.38 1.99 7.72
CA PHE A 78 13.75 0.59 7.53
C PHE A 78 15.26 0.46 7.24
N LYS A 79 15.86 -0.61 7.74
CA LYS A 79 17.25 -0.95 7.42
C LYS A 79 17.36 -1.21 5.93
N GLN A 80 18.15 -0.37 5.24
CA GLN A 80 18.30 -0.46 3.79
C GLN A 80 19.07 -1.70 3.37
N GLU A 81 18.44 -2.52 2.54
CA GLU A 81 19.03 -3.69 1.91
C GLU A 81 18.80 -3.63 0.40
N LYS A 82 19.66 -4.28 -0.36
CA LYS A 82 19.48 -4.36 -1.81
C LYS A 82 18.43 -5.42 -2.15
N LEU A 83 17.50 -5.06 -3.02
CA LEU A 83 16.52 -5.95 -3.65
C LEU A 83 16.86 -6.00 -5.14
N GLY A 84 17.11 -7.17 -5.69
CA GLY A 84 17.58 -7.29 -7.08
C GLY A 84 18.84 -6.45 -7.39
N GLY A 85 19.73 -6.25 -6.40
CA GLY A 85 20.96 -5.45 -6.56
C GLY A 85 20.78 -3.93 -6.41
N LYS A 86 19.56 -3.40 -6.26
CA LYS A 86 19.23 -1.98 -6.19
C LYS A 86 18.62 -1.61 -4.84
N TYR A 87 18.69 -0.31 -4.48
CA TYR A 87 18.00 0.24 -3.31
C TYR A 87 16.70 0.92 -3.73
N TYR A 88 15.67 0.76 -2.90
CA TYR A 88 14.34 1.30 -3.13
C TYR A 88 13.80 2.05 -1.92
N MET A 89 12.75 2.81 -2.16
CA MET A 89 11.96 3.50 -1.16
C MET A 89 10.48 3.37 -1.51
N ASP A 90 9.62 3.35 -0.49
CA ASP A 90 8.18 3.29 -0.57
C ASP A 90 7.60 4.22 -1.66
N GLY A 91 6.73 3.65 -2.49
CA GLY A 91 6.10 4.36 -3.60
C GLY A 91 5.16 5.48 -3.17
N GLY A 92 4.62 5.41 -1.95
CA GLY A 92 3.77 6.47 -1.40
C GLY A 92 4.45 7.83 -1.29
N ARG A 93 5.79 7.87 -1.32
CA ARG A 93 6.56 9.12 -1.36
C ARG A 93 6.41 9.87 -2.68
N VAL A 94 6.08 9.20 -3.74
CA VAL A 94 5.99 9.78 -5.09
C VAL A 94 4.58 9.73 -5.65
N ASN A 95 3.86 8.64 -5.40
CA ASN A 95 2.48 8.46 -5.82
C ASN A 95 1.75 7.50 -4.86
N ASN A 96 1.11 8.05 -3.83
CA ASN A 96 0.44 7.28 -2.78
C ASN A 96 -0.92 6.72 -3.21
N VAL A 97 -1.53 7.33 -4.22
CA VAL A 97 -2.83 6.92 -4.78
C VAL A 97 -2.70 6.93 -6.30
N PRO A 98 -2.15 5.84 -6.90
CA PRO A 98 -1.71 5.80 -8.28
C PRO A 98 -2.86 5.55 -9.27
N VAL A 99 -3.89 6.38 -9.25
CA VAL A 99 -5.05 6.33 -10.16
C VAL A 99 -4.63 6.58 -11.61
N ASP A 100 -3.69 7.49 -11.82
CA ASP A 100 -3.08 7.79 -13.12
C ASP A 100 -2.54 6.54 -13.81
N VAL A 101 -1.95 5.62 -13.05
CA VAL A 101 -1.43 4.35 -13.58
C VAL A 101 -2.52 3.51 -14.26
N LEU A 102 -3.73 3.50 -13.74
CA LEU A 102 -4.84 2.77 -14.31
C LEU A 102 -5.50 3.53 -15.46
N ILE A 103 -5.62 4.87 -15.35
CA ILE A 103 -6.15 5.71 -16.42
C ILE A 103 -5.29 5.60 -17.68
N ASP A 104 -3.96 5.66 -17.54
CA ASP A 104 -3.01 5.53 -18.65
C ASP A 104 -3.11 4.16 -19.35
N ARG A 105 -3.71 3.17 -18.71
CA ARG A 105 -3.98 1.82 -19.24
C ARG A 105 -5.39 1.64 -19.77
N GLY A 106 -6.19 2.71 -19.78
CA GLY A 106 -7.54 2.72 -20.35
C GLY A 106 -8.63 2.19 -19.44
N TYR A 107 -8.39 2.10 -18.12
CA TYR A 107 -9.45 1.78 -17.17
C TYR A 107 -10.35 3.00 -16.97
N GLU A 108 -11.64 2.80 -17.15
CA GLU A 108 -12.67 3.86 -17.04
C GLU A 108 -13.37 3.86 -15.67
N ASP A 109 -13.59 2.68 -15.09
CA ASP A 109 -14.22 2.53 -13.77
C ASP A 109 -13.19 2.09 -12.74
N ILE A 110 -12.83 2.98 -11.82
CA ILE A 110 -11.74 2.77 -10.86
C ILE A 110 -12.25 2.94 -9.44
N ILE A 111 -12.11 1.90 -8.61
CA ILE A 111 -12.38 1.98 -7.18
C ILE A 111 -11.10 2.40 -6.45
N VAL A 112 -11.16 3.51 -5.73
CA VAL A 112 -10.06 4.08 -4.98
C VAL A 112 -10.25 3.80 -3.49
N LEU A 113 -9.43 2.91 -2.92
CA LEU A 113 -9.44 2.59 -1.50
C LEU A 113 -8.43 3.48 -0.76
N ARG A 114 -8.91 4.35 0.12
CA ARG A 114 -8.08 5.30 0.88
C ARG A 114 -7.98 4.90 2.34
N ILE A 115 -6.78 4.95 2.88
CA ILE A 115 -6.51 4.78 4.32
C ILE A 115 -5.84 6.00 4.94
N TYR A 116 -5.71 7.09 4.18
CA TYR A 116 -5.05 8.34 4.58
C TYR A 116 -3.65 8.16 5.17
N GLY A 117 -2.88 7.27 4.57
CA GLY A 117 -1.45 7.11 4.89
C GLY A 117 -0.61 8.33 4.51
N TYR A 118 0.60 8.42 5.07
CA TYR A 118 1.55 9.48 4.69
C TYR A 118 2.05 9.26 3.28
N GLY A 119 2.05 10.32 2.46
CA GLY A 119 2.57 10.25 1.10
C GLY A 119 2.10 11.41 0.23
N VAL A 120 2.56 11.39 -1.01
CA VAL A 120 2.15 12.36 -2.02
C VAL A 120 0.88 11.87 -2.69
N ASP A 121 -0.20 12.59 -2.48
CA ASP A 121 -1.50 12.34 -3.13
C ASP A 121 -1.52 13.04 -4.49
N THR A 122 -1.12 12.31 -5.51
CA THR A 122 -1.07 12.82 -6.89
C THR A 122 -2.46 12.94 -7.49
N GLU A 123 -3.42 12.13 -7.06
CA GLU A 123 -4.80 12.17 -7.55
C GLU A 123 -5.45 13.54 -7.34
N ARG A 124 -5.14 14.25 -6.25
CA ARG A 124 -5.68 15.61 -6.01
C ARG A 124 -5.31 16.63 -7.10
N ARG A 125 -4.27 16.34 -7.88
CA ARG A 125 -3.79 17.20 -8.97
C ARG A 125 -4.11 16.63 -10.35
N LEU A 126 -4.70 15.42 -10.37
CA LEU A 126 -5.04 14.74 -11.61
C LEU A 126 -6.26 15.38 -12.23
N GLN A 127 -6.18 15.74 -13.50
CA GLN A 127 -7.34 16.04 -14.32
C GLN A 127 -7.90 14.72 -14.83
N VAL A 128 -9.00 14.27 -14.22
CA VAL A 128 -9.65 13.01 -14.61
C VAL A 128 -10.26 13.20 -16.00
N PRO A 129 -9.91 12.36 -16.97
CA PRO A 129 -10.46 12.45 -18.33
C PRO A 129 -11.99 12.26 -18.35
N GLU A 130 -12.64 12.80 -19.35
CA GLU A 130 -14.07 12.56 -19.60
C GLU A 130 -14.30 11.05 -19.85
N GLY A 131 -15.32 10.48 -19.22
CA GLY A 131 -15.63 9.06 -19.30
C GLY A 131 -14.99 8.20 -18.20
N VAL A 132 -14.04 8.74 -17.43
CA VAL A 132 -13.46 8.02 -16.28
C VAL A 132 -14.23 8.30 -14.99
N ASN A 133 -14.65 7.24 -14.31
CA ASN A 133 -15.39 7.30 -13.05
C ASN A 133 -14.49 6.83 -11.90
N LEU A 134 -14.35 7.67 -10.87
CA LEU A 134 -13.62 7.32 -9.65
C LEU A 134 -14.59 7.09 -8.49
N TYR A 135 -14.57 5.88 -7.94
CA TYR A 135 -15.41 5.48 -6.81
C TYR A 135 -14.57 5.42 -5.54
N HIS A 136 -14.76 6.37 -4.63
CA HIS A 136 -13.96 6.48 -3.42
C HIS A 136 -14.56 5.72 -2.25
N VAL A 137 -13.80 4.80 -1.67
CA VAL A 137 -14.02 4.24 -0.34
C VAL A 137 -12.98 4.84 0.59
N ALA A 138 -13.42 5.74 1.47
CA ALA A 138 -12.55 6.46 2.37
C ALA A 138 -13.08 6.41 3.81
N PRO A 139 -12.20 6.26 4.82
CA PRO A 139 -12.62 6.15 6.21
C PRO A 139 -13.20 7.48 6.68
N ARG A 140 -14.35 7.42 7.38
CA ARG A 140 -15.01 8.58 7.99
C ARG A 140 -14.53 8.90 9.39
N GLN A 141 -13.67 8.07 9.93
CA GLN A 141 -13.04 8.21 11.25
C GLN A 141 -11.53 8.04 11.12
N ASP A 142 -10.80 8.59 12.08
CA ASP A 142 -9.37 8.39 12.17
C ASP A 142 -9.04 6.90 12.41
N LEU A 143 -8.24 6.34 11.54
CA LEU A 143 -7.78 4.94 11.64
C LEU A 143 -6.63 4.77 12.65
N GLY A 144 -6.03 5.87 13.13
CA GLY A 144 -4.89 5.89 14.03
C GLY A 144 -3.52 5.93 13.34
N GLY A 145 -2.47 5.73 14.12
CA GLY A 145 -1.10 5.82 13.65
C GLY A 145 -0.73 4.70 12.67
N ILE A 146 0.07 5.03 11.65
CA ILE A 146 0.50 4.09 10.59
C ILE A 146 1.27 2.85 11.12
N LEU A 147 1.93 2.98 12.27
CA LEU A 147 2.65 1.87 12.93
C LEU A 147 1.95 1.42 14.23
N GLU A 148 0.66 1.65 14.34
CA GLU A 148 -0.13 1.23 15.48
C GLU A 148 -0.70 -0.18 15.25
N PHE A 149 -0.09 -1.18 15.89
CA PHE A 149 -0.44 -2.60 15.75
C PHE A 149 -1.29 -3.07 16.94
N ASP A 150 -2.49 -2.51 17.09
CA ASP A 150 -3.48 -2.97 18.07
C ASP A 150 -4.54 -3.87 17.44
N ARG A 151 -4.73 -5.07 17.99
CA ARG A 151 -5.64 -6.07 17.42
C ARG A 151 -7.11 -5.63 17.47
N LYS A 152 -7.54 -4.97 18.56
CA LYS A 152 -8.95 -4.53 18.71
C LYS A 152 -9.22 -3.39 17.73
N LYS A 153 -8.29 -2.43 17.65
CA LYS A 153 -8.37 -1.31 16.73
C LYS A 153 -8.36 -1.78 15.26
N ALA A 154 -7.48 -2.72 14.92
CA ALA A 154 -7.43 -3.29 13.57
C ALA A 154 -8.78 -3.94 13.17
N ARG A 155 -9.40 -4.73 14.06
CA ARG A 155 -10.73 -5.30 13.81
C ARG A 155 -11.80 -4.23 13.65
N LYS A 156 -11.80 -3.21 14.50
CA LYS A 156 -12.73 -2.07 14.37
C LYS A 156 -12.53 -1.35 13.03
N ASN A 157 -11.29 -1.10 12.64
CA ASN A 157 -10.98 -0.46 11.36
C ASN A 157 -11.43 -1.31 10.15
N MET A 158 -11.30 -2.65 10.22
CA MET A 158 -11.82 -3.55 9.19
C MET A 158 -13.35 -3.46 9.05
N LEU A 159 -14.08 -3.44 10.17
CA LEU A 159 -15.53 -3.25 10.16
C LEU A 159 -15.91 -1.87 9.62
N LEU A 160 -15.19 -0.83 10.01
CA LEU A 160 -15.39 0.52 9.48
C LEU A 160 -15.23 0.53 7.96
N GLY A 161 -14.15 -0.05 7.44
CA GLY A 161 -13.91 -0.16 5.99
C GLY A 161 -15.01 -0.93 5.26
N TYR A 162 -15.52 -2.01 5.86
CA TYR A 162 -16.65 -2.76 5.31
C TYR A 162 -17.90 -1.85 5.16
N PHE A 163 -18.27 -1.11 6.20
CA PHE A 163 -19.43 -0.24 6.15
C PHE A 163 -19.22 0.98 5.25
N ASP A 164 -18.01 1.52 5.16
CA ASP A 164 -17.68 2.59 4.23
C ASP A 164 -17.81 2.12 2.78
N ALA A 165 -17.39 0.89 2.48
CA ALA A 165 -17.58 0.28 1.17
C ALA A 165 -19.06 0.01 0.87
N MET A 166 -19.82 -0.55 1.82
CA MET A 166 -21.27 -0.77 1.67
C MET A 166 -22.02 0.55 1.42
N ARG A 167 -21.59 1.62 2.07
CA ARG A 167 -22.17 2.96 1.83
C ARG A 167 -21.92 3.43 0.40
N MET A 168 -20.72 3.28 -0.11
CA MET A 168 -20.39 3.67 -1.48
C MET A 168 -21.14 2.81 -2.51
N LEU A 169 -21.17 1.48 -2.31
CA LEU A 169 -21.75 0.55 -3.26
C LEU A 169 -23.29 0.51 -3.25
N TYR A 170 -23.89 0.68 -2.09
CA TYR A 170 -25.35 0.47 -1.89
C TYR A 170 -26.08 1.68 -1.32
N GLY A 171 -25.40 2.82 -1.18
CA GLY A 171 -26.02 4.06 -0.73
C GLY A 171 -26.52 4.01 0.72
N LEU A 172 -25.84 3.28 1.61
CA LEU A 172 -26.20 3.26 3.03
C LEU A 172 -26.22 4.67 3.59
N GLU A 173 -27.33 5.05 4.19
CA GLU A 173 -27.52 6.34 4.87
C GLU A 173 -27.06 6.26 6.33
N GLY A 174 -26.82 7.43 6.95
CA GLY A 174 -26.39 7.53 8.33
C GLY A 174 -24.96 8.06 8.50
N ARG A 175 -24.69 8.63 9.68
CA ARG A 175 -23.38 9.24 10.00
C ARG A 175 -22.54 8.42 10.97
N ILE A 176 -23.16 7.51 11.72
CA ILE A 176 -22.53 6.73 12.80
C ILE A 176 -22.83 5.26 12.58
N TYR A 177 -21.79 4.44 12.64
CA TYR A 177 -21.93 2.98 12.71
C TYR A 177 -21.76 2.55 14.18
N TYR A 178 -22.71 1.78 14.66
CA TYR A 178 -22.57 1.11 15.95
C TYR A 178 -21.81 -0.18 15.70
N LEU A 179 -20.52 -0.18 16.01
CA LEU A 179 -19.65 -1.33 15.87
C LEU A 179 -19.47 -1.97 17.26
N ASP A 180 -20.39 -2.81 17.64
CA ASP A 180 -20.20 -3.69 18.79
C ASP A 180 -19.21 -4.80 18.37
N ALA A 181 -17.95 -4.63 18.76
CA ALA A 181 -16.97 -5.69 18.62
C ALA A 181 -17.07 -6.59 19.88
N PRO A 182 -17.35 -7.89 19.73
CA PRO A 182 -17.29 -8.84 20.82
C PRO A 182 -15.86 -8.98 21.38
#